data_f40f582adbb9a8a960ae885dc2421900
#
_entry.id   f40f582adbb9a8a960ae885dc2421900
#
_cell.length_a   1.000
_cell.length_b   1.000
_cell.length_c   1.000
_cell.angle_alpha   90.00
_cell.angle_beta   90.00
_cell.angle_gamma   90.00
#
_symmetry.space_group_name_H-M   'P 1'
#
loop_
_entity.id
_entity.type
_entity.pdbx_description
1 polymer ?
#
loop_
_entity_poly.entity_id
_entity_poly.type
_entity_poly.pdbx_seq_one_letter_code
_entity_poly.pdbx_strand_id
1 'polypeptide(L)'
;MGSPNIIKTMEEEITRLQKELDKAHSKRKVSQNEFLVCGNTMKIDILGTEYRIEIHKVSEDSYMKEKDLAGYCEEENKLIVVADMSEEKYFVGMDEKAQETYRKKTLRHEIMHAFLNESGLSDSSNRFDGAWAKNEEMVDWLAIQAPKIFSTFKKMNIL
;
A
#
# COMPACT_ATOMS: atom_id res chain seq x y z
N MET A 1 4.12 -52.02 -11.34
CA MET A 1 5.46 -51.41 -11.53
C MET A 1 5.31 -50.25 -12.52
N GLY A 2 5.25 -49.01 -12.05
CA GLY A 2 5.19 -47.85 -12.94
C GLY A 2 6.52 -47.66 -13.67
N SER A 3 6.46 -47.43 -14.96
CA SER A 3 7.62 -47.36 -15.84
C SER A 3 8.53 -46.18 -15.38
N PRO A 4 9.84 -46.36 -15.21
CA PRO A 4 10.78 -45.29 -14.78
C PRO A 4 10.72 -44.02 -15.64
N ASN A 5 10.22 -44.16 -16.87
CA ASN A 5 10.08 -43.07 -17.84
C ASN A 5 8.97 -42.06 -17.47
N ILE A 6 7.87 -42.55 -16.88
CA ILE A 6 6.74 -41.70 -16.49
C ILE A 6 7.12 -40.76 -15.32
N ILE A 7 7.82 -41.29 -14.32
CA ILE A 7 8.27 -40.51 -13.14
C ILE A 7 9.22 -39.39 -13.58
N LYS A 8 10.20 -39.69 -14.42
CA LYS A 8 11.13 -38.69 -14.95
C LYS A 8 10.43 -37.60 -15.76
N THR A 9 9.45 -37.97 -16.59
CA THR A 9 8.66 -36.98 -17.35
C THR A 9 7.83 -36.07 -16.44
N MET A 10 7.26 -36.61 -15.35
CA MET A 10 6.51 -35.81 -14.36
C MET A 10 7.42 -34.87 -13.58
N GLU A 11 8.63 -35.29 -13.19
CA GLU A 11 9.62 -34.44 -12.51
C GLU A 11 10.08 -33.28 -13.39
N GLU A 12 10.32 -33.53 -14.67
CA GLU A 12 10.67 -32.50 -15.66
C GLU A 12 9.53 -31.47 -15.82
N GLU A 13 8.28 -31.92 -15.88
CA GLU A 13 7.12 -31.04 -15.99
C GLU A 13 6.89 -30.20 -14.71
N ILE A 14 7.05 -30.80 -13.53
CA ILE A 14 6.97 -30.07 -12.24
C ILE A 14 8.05 -28.98 -12.19
N THR A 15 9.26 -29.28 -12.59
CA THR A 15 10.38 -28.33 -12.61
C THR A 15 10.11 -27.18 -13.58
N ARG A 16 9.49 -27.46 -14.73
CA ARG A 16 9.08 -26.46 -15.72
C ARG A 16 8.01 -25.53 -15.16
N LEU A 17 6.97 -26.09 -14.56
CA LEU A 17 5.85 -25.33 -13.97
C LEU A 17 6.30 -24.46 -12.80
N GLN A 18 7.24 -24.96 -11.96
CA GLN A 18 7.85 -24.17 -10.90
C GLN A 18 8.62 -22.95 -11.44
N LYS A 19 9.43 -23.13 -12.49
CA LYS A 19 10.13 -21.99 -13.13
C LYS A 19 9.17 -20.97 -13.75
N GLU A 20 8.07 -21.42 -14.34
CA GLU A 20 7.04 -20.51 -14.88
C GLU A 20 6.32 -19.75 -13.77
N LEU A 21 6.03 -20.39 -12.65
CA LEU A 21 5.45 -19.77 -11.45
C LEU A 21 6.38 -18.72 -10.84
N ASP A 22 7.66 -19.03 -10.69
CA ASP A 22 8.67 -18.10 -10.16
C ASP A 22 8.85 -16.89 -11.09
N LYS A 23 8.80 -17.12 -12.40
CA LYS A 23 8.86 -16.06 -13.41
C LYS A 23 7.61 -15.18 -13.38
N ALA A 24 6.43 -15.76 -13.15
CA ALA A 24 5.19 -15.02 -12.99
C ALA A 24 5.17 -14.20 -11.68
N HIS A 25 5.65 -14.77 -10.58
CA HIS A 25 5.82 -14.07 -9.30
C HIS A 25 6.84 -12.94 -9.38
N SER A 26 7.94 -13.14 -10.09
CA SER A 26 8.97 -12.11 -10.32
C SER A 26 8.42 -10.97 -11.17
N LYS A 27 7.68 -11.26 -12.26
CA LYS A 27 6.99 -10.24 -13.08
C LYS A 27 5.95 -9.47 -12.26
N ARG A 28 5.22 -10.15 -11.37
CA ARG A 28 4.23 -9.50 -10.50
C ARG A 28 4.89 -8.58 -9.45
N LYS A 29 6.06 -8.97 -8.92
CA LYS A 29 6.86 -8.10 -8.04
C LYS A 29 7.41 -6.87 -8.76
N VAL A 30 7.92 -7.04 -9.98
CA VAL A 30 8.42 -5.92 -10.81
C VAL A 30 7.28 -4.95 -11.12
N SER A 31 6.09 -5.43 -11.52
CA SER A 31 4.95 -4.56 -11.79
C SER A 31 4.44 -3.82 -10.54
N GLN A 32 4.55 -4.41 -9.35
CA GLN A 32 4.18 -3.75 -8.09
C GLN A 32 5.18 -2.67 -7.66
N ASN A 33 6.47 -2.83 -7.97
CA ASN A 33 7.49 -1.80 -7.70
C ASN A 33 7.45 -0.65 -8.72
N GLU A 34 7.03 -0.89 -9.95
CA GLU A 34 6.85 0.16 -10.97
C GLU A 34 5.71 1.14 -10.64
N PHE A 35 4.74 0.74 -9.83
CA PHE A 35 3.62 1.59 -9.43
C PHE A 35 3.98 2.75 -8.50
N LEU A 36 5.08 2.66 -7.78
CA LEU A 36 5.47 3.64 -6.78
C LEU A 36 6.58 4.56 -7.29
N VAL A 37 6.48 4.95 -8.56
CA VAL A 37 7.39 5.93 -9.20
C VAL A 37 6.66 7.25 -9.36
N CYS A 38 7.34 8.36 -9.09
CA CYS A 38 6.82 9.71 -9.27
C CYS A 38 6.24 9.89 -10.69
N GLY A 39 5.01 10.44 -10.78
CA GLY A 39 4.28 10.67 -12.02
C GLY A 39 3.39 9.50 -12.49
N ASN A 40 3.40 8.35 -11.81
CA ASN A 40 2.46 7.27 -12.08
C ASN A 40 1.21 7.40 -11.19
N THR A 41 0.04 7.16 -11.77
CA THR A 41 -1.24 7.12 -11.07
C THR A 41 -1.73 5.69 -10.98
N MET A 42 -2.08 5.25 -9.78
CA MET A 42 -2.76 3.98 -9.54
C MET A 42 -4.21 4.23 -9.11
N LYS A 43 -5.11 3.32 -9.44
CA LYS A 43 -6.51 3.36 -8.99
C LYS A 43 -6.78 2.20 -8.05
N ILE A 44 -7.50 2.49 -6.97
CA ILE A 44 -7.97 1.49 -6.01
C ILE A 44 -9.45 1.70 -5.73
N ASP A 45 -10.14 0.61 -5.45
CA ASP A 45 -11.52 0.65 -4.95
C ASP A 45 -11.52 0.69 -3.42
N ILE A 46 -12.22 1.67 -2.88
CA ILE A 46 -12.45 1.84 -1.45
C ILE A 46 -13.97 1.81 -1.21
N LEU A 47 -14.48 0.68 -0.77
CA LEU A 47 -15.91 0.45 -0.50
C LEU A 47 -16.84 0.83 -1.66
N GLY A 48 -16.41 0.60 -2.90
CA GLY A 48 -17.18 0.92 -4.12
C GLY A 48 -16.87 2.29 -4.71
N THR A 49 -16.00 3.08 -4.10
CA THR A 49 -15.54 4.38 -4.61
C THR A 49 -14.12 4.28 -5.17
N GLU A 50 -13.91 4.71 -6.40
CA GLU A 50 -12.58 4.72 -7.01
C GLU A 50 -11.74 5.89 -6.49
N TYR A 51 -10.61 5.60 -5.86
CA TYR A 51 -9.57 6.55 -5.47
C TYR A 51 -8.37 6.47 -6.40
N ARG A 52 -7.72 7.61 -6.65
CA ARG A 52 -6.42 7.69 -7.31
C ARG A 52 -5.31 7.76 -6.26
N ILE A 53 -4.20 7.07 -6.51
CA ILE A 53 -2.97 7.19 -5.72
C ILE A 53 -1.91 7.81 -6.61
N GLU A 54 -1.28 8.88 -6.15
CA GLU A 54 -0.25 9.62 -6.85
C GLU A 54 1.00 9.77 -5.98
N ILE A 55 2.18 9.81 -6.60
CA ILE A 55 3.45 10.07 -5.93
C ILE A 55 3.90 11.46 -6.33
N HIS A 56 3.99 12.37 -5.35
CA HIS A 56 4.41 13.74 -5.56
C HIS A 56 5.78 14.01 -4.93
N LYS A 57 6.54 14.87 -5.56
CA LYS A 57 7.72 15.45 -4.91
C LYS A 57 7.27 16.51 -3.92
N VAL A 58 7.81 16.44 -2.69
CA VAL A 58 7.54 17.45 -1.66
C VAL A 58 7.95 18.85 -2.12
N SER A 59 9.04 18.95 -2.91
CA SER A 59 9.50 20.21 -3.48
C SER A 59 8.51 20.88 -4.43
N GLU A 60 7.64 20.09 -5.08
CA GLU A 60 6.66 20.54 -6.09
C GLU A 60 5.23 20.63 -5.52
N ASP A 61 4.96 20.00 -4.37
CA ASP A 61 3.66 20.01 -3.69
C ASP A 61 3.65 21.02 -2.55
N SER A 62 2.91 22.12 -2.74
CA SER A 62 2.85 23.20 -1.74
C SER A 62 2.15 22.77 -0.46
N TYR A 63 1.12 21.90 -0.55
CA TYR A 63 0.38 21.44 0.61
C TYR A 63 1.23 20.54 1.51
N MET A 64 1.95 19.58 0.92
CA MET A 64 2.92 18.77 1.67
C MET A 64 3.98 19.63 2.36
N LYS A 65 4.52 20.60 1.63
CA LYS A 65 5.58 21.48 2.15
C LYS A 65 5.11 22.35 3.30
N GLU A 66 3.94 22.95 3.19
CA GLU A 66 3.39 23.85 4.21
C GLU A 66 2.98 23.12 5.48
N LYS A 67 2.53 21.89 5.35
CA LYS A 67 2.01 21.06 6.45
C LYS A 67 3.01 20.05 6.98
N ASP A 68 4.20 19.95 6.38
CA ASP A 68 5.23 18.95 6.72
C ASP A 68 4.70 17.51 6.66
N LEU A 69 4.03 17.18 5.55
CA LEU A 69 3.37 15.89 5.37
C LEU A 69 4.19 14.96 4.47
N ALA A 70 4.20 13.67 4.80
CA ALA A 70 4.72 12.61 3.93
C ALA A 70 3.63 12.00 3.01
N GLY A 71 2.36 12.33 3.24
CA GLY A 71 1.22 11.95 2.45
C GLY A 71 -0.04 12.67 2.91
N TYR A 72 -1.11 12.55 2.15
CA TYR A 72 -2.44 13.03 2.51
C TYR A 72 -3.54 12.34 1.70
N CYS A 73 -4.75 12.34 2.25
CA CYS A 73 -5.97 11.84 1.60
C CYS A 73 -6.96 13.00 1.43
N GLU A 74 -7.32 13.29 0.18
CA GLU A 74 -8.38 14.24 -0.16
C GLU A 74 -9.70 13.50 -0.40
N GLU A 75 -10.64 13.68 0.52
CA GLU A 75 -11.94 13.02 0.47
C GLU A 75 -12.75 13.45 -0.75
N GLU A 76 -12.84 14.74 -1.03
CA GLU A 76 -13.66 15.30 -2.11
C GLU A 76 -13.15 14.92 -3.51
N ASN A 77 -11.81 14.89 -3.68
CA ASN A 77 -11.18 14.56 -4.95
C ASN A 77 -10.92 13.07 -5.14
N LYS A 78 -11.22 12.26 -4.12
CA LYS A 78 -10.93 10.83 -4.10
C LYS A 78 -9.47 10.56 -4.49
N LEU A 79 -8.56 11.29 -3.82
CA LEU A 79 -7.14 11.31 -4.11
C LEU A 79 -6.32 10.97 -2.86
N ILE A 80 -5.37 10.05 -3.02
CA ILE A 80 -4.35 9.74 -2.04
C ILE A 80 -3.01 10.17 -2.63
N VAL A 81 -2.27 10.99 -1.91
CA VAL A 81 -0.93 11.41 -2.31
C VAL A 81 0.09 10.89 -1.30
N VAL A 82 1.21 10.39 -1.82
CA VAL A 82 2.37 9.96 -1.01
C VAL A 82 3.61 10.65 -1.55
N ALA A 83 4.49 11.09 -0.65
CA ALA A 83 5.73 11.75 -1.02
C ALA A 83 6.68 10.82 -1.79
N ASP A 84 7.38 11.39 -2.75
CA ASP A 84 8.58 10.77 -3.33
C ASP A 84 9.72 10.81 -2.30
N MET A 85 9.95 9.68 -1.64
CA MET A 85 10.93 9.56 -0.56
C MET A 85 12.38 9.55 -1.06
N SER A 86 12.61 9.64 -2.36
CA SER A 86 13.94 9.80 -2.95
C SER A 86 14.47 11.24 -2.85
N GLU A 87 13.62 12.22 -2.47
CA GLU A 87 14.05 13.60 -2.24
C GLU A 87 14.88 13.71 -0.94
N GLU A 88 16.18 13.52 -1.02
CA GLU A 88 17.13 13.49 0.10
C GLU A 88 17.01 14.71 1.05
N LYS A 89 16.60 15.86 0.52
CA LYS A 89 16.38 17.07 1.30
C LYS A 89 15.33 16.91 2.41
N TYR A 90 14.29 16.11 2.15
CA TYR A 90 13.16 15.89 3.05
C TYR A 90 13.25 14.57 3.82
N PHE A 91 13.97 13.59 3.26
CA PHE A 91 14.11 12.24 3.83
C PHE A 91 15.57 11.90 4.11
N VAL A 92 16.25 12.79 4.84
CA VAL A 92 17.69 12.72 5.14
C VAL A 92 18.06 11.43 5.86
N GLY A 93 19.10 10.76 5.34
CA GLY A 93 19.68 9.58 5.98
C GLY A 93 18.88 8.30 5.82
N MET A 94 17.85 8.28 4.97
CA MET A 94 17.10 7.08 4.64
C MET A 94 17.75 6.34 3.46
N ASP A 95 18.14 5.07 3.67
CA ASP A 95 18.49 4.17 2.58
C ASP A 95 17.23 3.71 1.82
N GLU A 96 17.39 3.07 0.67
CA GLU A 96 16.28 2.58 -0.17
C GLU A 96 15.28 1.70 0.59
N LYS A 97 15.76 0.87 1.51
CA LYS A 97 14.92 -0.02 2.32
C LYS A 97 14.09 0.76 3.34
N ALA A 98 14.69 1.77 3.96
CA ALA A 98 14.01 2.66 4.89
C ALA A 98 12.96 3.51 4.15
N GLN A 99 13.30 4.08 2.98
CA GLN A 99 12.39 4.82 2.11
C GLN A 99 11.18 3.97 1.71
N GLU A 100 11.41 2.74 1.25
CA GLU A 100 10.34 1.81 0.87
C GLU A 100 9.44 1.43 2.06
N THR A 101 10.05 1.21 3.22
CA THR A 101 9.31 0.88 4.46
C THR A 101 8.43 2.05 4.90
N TYR A 102 8.98 3.26 4.87
CA TYR A 102 8.27 4.48 5.25
C TYR A 102 7.16 4.81 4.24
N ARG A 103 7.43 4.73 2.95
CA ARG A 103 6.42 4.91 1.90
C ARG A 103 5.24 3.96 2.06
N LYS A 104 5.50 2.68 2.31
CA LYS A 104 4.44 1.68 2.57
C LYS A 104 3.64 1.99 3.84
N LYS A 105 4.30 2.49 4.88
CA LYS A 105 3.60 2.95 6.10
C LYS A 105 2.69 4.11 5.76
N THR A 106 3.20 5.15 5.12
CA THR A 106 2.43 6.34 4.71
C THR A 106 1.25 5.97 3.82
N LEU A 107 1.48 5.16 2.79
CA LEU A 107 0.38 4.72 1.91
C LEU A 107 -0.73 3.97 2.67
N ARG A 108 -0.39 3.09 3.61
CA ARG A 108 -1.40 2.43 4.44
C ARG A 108 -2.18 3.41 5.32
N HIS A 109 -1.50 4.42 5.85
CA HIS A 109 -2.11 5.48 6.64
C HIS A 109 -3.17 6.23 5.80
N GLU A 110 -2.82 6.69 4.63
CA GLU A 110 -3.74 7.44 3.75
C GLU A 110 -4.89 6.56 3.22
N ILE A 111 -4.64 5.27 2.95
CA ILE A 111 -5.70 4.32 2.62
C ILE A 111 -6.67 4.14 3.81
N MET A 112 -6.19 4.14 5.04
CA MET A 112 -7.08 4.07 6.22
C MET A 112 -7.97 5.30 6.34
N HIS A 113 -7.43 6.52 6.09
CA HIS A 113 -8.27 7.72 5.99
C HIS A 113 -9.37 7.55 4.95
N ALA A 114 -9.04 7.07 3.74
CA ALA A 114 -10.02 6.84 2.68
C ALA A 114 -11.11 5.84 3.11
N PHE A 115 -10.75 4.72 3.73
CA PHE A 115 -11.73 3.75 4.25
C PHE A 115 -12.65 4.36 5.31
N LEU A 116 -12.10 5.15 6.22
CA LEU A 116 -12.88 5.79 7.28
C LEU A 116 -13.81 6.87 6.73
N ASN A 117 -13.35 7.63 5.72
CA ASN A 117 -14.16 8.64 5.02
C ASN A 117 -15.34 7.97 4.30
N GLU A 118 -15.10 6.94 3.49
CA GLU A 118 -16.15 6.21 2.77
C GLU A 118 -17.11 5.43 3.71
N SER A 119 -16.66 5.17 4.94
CA SER A 119 -17.51 4.59 5.99
C SER A 119 -18.44 5.63 6.67
N GLY A 120 -18.41 6.90 6.25
CA GLY A 120 -19.20 8.00 6.83
C GLY A 120 -18.69 8.47 8.20
N LEU A 121 -17.42 8.17 8.54
CA LEU A 121 -16.83 8.56 9.81
C LEU A 121 -16.11 9.92 9.77
N SER A 122 -16.02 10.56 8.60
CA SER A 122 -15.49 11.92 8.46
C SER A 122 -16.41 12.98 9.09
N ASP A 123 -17.74 12.76 9.08
CA ASP A 123 -18.75 13.71 9.56
C ASP A 123 -19.41 13.30 10.89
N SER A 124 -19.08 12.12 11.44
CA SER A 124 -19.88 11.48 12.48
C SER A 124 -19.58 11.91 13.92
N SER A 125 -18.75 12.92 14.17
CA SER A 125 -18.38 13.28 15.54
C SER A 125 -19.27 14.36 16.14
N ASN A 126 -20.27 13.93 16.90
CA ASN A 126 -21.08 14.85 17.73
C ASN A 126 -20.54 15.11 19.15
N ARG A 127 -19.41 14.50 19.58
CA ARG A 127 -19.04 14.51 21.01
C ARG A 127 -17.57 14.60 21.37
N PHE A 128 -16.62 14.55 20.46
CA PHE A 128 -15.17 14.65 20.74
C PHE A 128 -14.48 15.50 19.70
N ASP A 129 -13.28 15.95 19.98
CA ASP A 129 -12.50 16.93 19.23
C ASP A 129 -12.14 16.54 17.78
N GLY A 130 -12.95 15.76 17.10
CA GLY A 130 -12.76 15.41 15.68
C GLY A 130 -13.45 14.10 15.27
N ALA A 131 -13.72 13.95 13.98
CA ALA A 131 -14.25 12.72 13.40
C ALA A 131 -13.22 11.58 13.49
N TRP A 132 -13.70 10.33 13.56
CA TRP A 132 -12.84 9.15 13.64
C TRP A 132 -11.89 9.02 12.46
N ALA A 133 -12.34 9.41 11.27
CA ALA A 133 -11.49 9.44 10.07
C ALA A 133 -10.30 10.40 10.18
N LYS A 134 -10.36 11.38 11.09
CA LYS A 134 -9.33 12.39 11.35
C LYS A 134 -8.55 12.13 12.64
N ASN A 135 -8.76 10.98 13.27
CA ASN A 135 -8.01 10.56 14.45
C ASN A 135 -6.72 9.87 14.03
N GLU A 136 -5.64 10.63 13.98
CA GLU A 136 -4.32 10.19 13.51
C GLU A 136 -3.77 9.00 14.31
N GLU A 137 -3.98 8.97 15.62
CA GLU A 137 -3.54 7.86 16.48
C GLU A 137 -4.22 6.54 16.11
N MET A 138 -5.54 6.58 15.84
CA MET A 138 -6.29 5.40 15.42
C MET A 138 -5.92 4.97 13.99
N VAL A 139 -5.76 5.92 13.07
CA VAL A 139 -5.34 5.67 11.69
C VAL A 139 -3.95 5.05 11.67
N ASP A 140 -3.00 5.60 12.40
CA ASP A 140 -1.64 5.05 12.54
C ASP A 140 -1.66 3.64 13.14
N TRP A 141 -2.45 3.43 14.20
CA TRP A 141 -2.57 2.12 14.83
C TRP A 141 -3.08 1.07 13.82
N LEU A 142 -4.15 1.37 13.10
CA LEU A 142 -4.69 0.48 12.07
C LEU A 142 -3.68 0.25 10.94
N ALA A 143 -3.05 1.31 10.41
CA ALA A 143 -2.06 1.19 9.33
C ALA A 143 -0.85 0.33 9.70
N ILE A 144 -0.43 0.37 10.96
CA ILE A 144 0.70 -0.42 11.48
C ILE A 144 0.27 -1.86 11.81
N GLN A 145 -0.91 -2.06 12.39
CA GLN A 145 -1.32 -3.37 12.89
C GLN A 145 -2.10 -4.22 11.87
N ALA A 146 -2.83 -3.60 10.92
CA ALA A 146 -3.62 -4.34 9.95
C ALA A 146 -2.84 -5.45 9.20
N PRO A 147 -1.60 -5.25 8.72
CA PRO A 147 -0.84 -6.33 8.08
C PRO A 147 -0.59 -7.53 9.01
N LYS A 148 -0.42 -7.30 10.32
CA LYS A 148 -0.21 -8.36 11.31
C LYS A 148 -1.51 -9.07 11.63
N ILE A 149 -2.60 -8.31 11.79
CA ILE A 149 -3.95 -8.81 12.03
C ILE A 149 -4.39 -9.71 10.87
N PHE A 150 -4.30 -9.24 9.63
CA PHE A 150 -4.64 -10.02 8.43
C PHE A 150 -3.77 -11.26 8.26
N SER A 151 -2.46 -11.17 8.57
CA SER A 151 -1.57 -12.33 8.58
C SER A 151 -2.03 -13.39 9.57
N THR A 152 -2.45 -12.96 10.77
CA THR A 152 -2.99 -13.86 11.81
C THR A 152 -4.30 -14.49 11.35
N PHE A 153 -5.25 -13.71 10.84
CA PHE A 153 -6.52 -14.21 10.32
C PHE A 153 -6.32 -15.22 9.19
N LYS A 154 -5.39 -14.94 8.29
CA LYS A 154 -5.04 -15.87 7.21
C LYS A 154 -4.44 -17.18 7.74
N LYS A 155 -3.56 -17.13 8.75
CA LYS A 155 -2.99 -18.34 9.38
C LYS A 155 -4.05 -19.18 10.08
N MET A 156 -5.05 -18.54 10.65
CA MET A 156 -6.17 -19.20 11.36
C MET A 156 -7.29 -19.63 10.42
N ASN A 157 -7.18 -19.32 9.11
CA ASN A 157 -8.21 -19.60 8.11
C ASN A 157 -9.58 -19.03 8.47
N ILE A 158 -9.63 -17.78 8.95
CA ILE A 158 -10.84 -17.04 9.33
C ILE A 158 -11.00 -15.73 8.54
N LEU A 159 -10.33 -15.61 7.37
CA LEU A 159 -10.56 -14.58 6.37
C LEU A 159 -11.57 -15.07 5.34
#